data_210b32f1230e8d43fdeb57b7b3d7a0b7
#
_entry.id   210b32f1230e8d43fdeb57b7b3d7a0b7
#
_cell.length_a   1.000
_cell.length_b   1.000
_cell.length_c   1.000
_cell.angle_alpha   90.00
_cell.angle_beta   90.00
_cell.angle_gamma   90.00
#
_symmetry.space_group_name_H-M   'P 1'
#
loop_
_entity.id
_entity.type
_entity.pdbx_description
1 polymer ?
#
loop_
_entity_poly.entity_id
_entity_poly.type
_entity_poly.pdbx_seq_one_letter_code
_entity_poly.pdbx_strand_id
1 'polypeptide(L)'
;VHQVYDFPVVGEQDAYLLYHEELESLCRNIKGLQRIRFWMTFSEKYLTHLKVLENVGMTSIEPINFKGQQVQPIEFLKAVLPDPASLGPRTRGKTCIGCDIVGTKDGQKKRIFIYNTCDHHACYQEVSSQAISYTTGVPAMIGAQMILKGLWQEPGVWNMEQRDPDPFMEELNLRGLPWQVIDLPLEA
;
A
#
# COMPACT_ATOMS: atom_id res chain seq x y z
N VAL A 1 -8.64 15.76 0.28
CA VAL A 1 -9.91 15.08 -0.02
C VAL A 1 -9.90 13.75 0.70
N HIS A 2 -10.99 13.44 1.42
CA HIS A 2 -11.18 12.11 2.02
C HIS A 2 -12.60 11.63 1.75
N GLN A 3 -12.82 10.34 1.88
CA GLN A 3 -14.11 9.67 1.79
C GLN A 3 -14.14 8.48 2.73
N VAL A 4 -15.32 8.09 3.19
CA VAL A 4 -15.50 6.82 3.88
C VAL A 4 -15.58 5.72 2.83
N TYR A 5 -14.86 4.63 3.06
CA TYR A 5 -14.90 3.43 2.22
C TYR A 5 -15.10 2.20 3.11
N ASP A 6 -16.05 1.35 2.74
CA ASP A 6 -16.31 0.10 3.45
C ASP A 6 -15.44 -1.02 2.86
N PHE A 7 -14.36 -1.33 3.56
CA PHE A 7 -13.42 -2.38 3.14
C PHE A 7 -13.89 -3.75 3.61
N PRO A 8 -13.81 -4.78 2.78
CA PRO A 8 -14.05 -6.14 3.22
C PRO A 8 -13.20 -6.49 4.46
N VAL A 9 -13.81 -7.16 5.44
CA VAL A 9 -13.17 -7.64 6.68
C VAL A 9 -12.72 -6.54 7.66
N VAL A 10 -12.33 -5.37 7.16
CA VAL A 10 -11.83 -4.23 7.98
C VAL A 10 -12.95 -3.25 8.34
N GLY A 11 -14.00 -3.18 7.50
CA GLY A 11 -15.13 -2.27 7.68
C GLY A 11 -14.87 -0.83 7.21
N GLU A 12 -15.75 0.07 7.59
CA GLU A 12 -15.69 1.48 7.20
C GLU A 12 -14.42 2.16 7.73
N GLN A 13 -13.71 2.83 6.85
CA GLN A 13 -12.49 3.58 7.15
C GLN A 13 -12.48 4.91 6.40
N ASP A 14 -11.92 5.95 7.02
CA ASP A 14 -11.59 7.19 6.32
C ASP A 14 -10.41 6.98 5.39
N ALA A 15 -10.66 7.06 4.09
CA ALA A 15 -9.65 6.95 3.05
C ALA A 15 -9.30 8.34 2.50
N TYR A 16 -8.02 8.63 2.42
CA TYR A 16 -7.46 9.92 2.00
C TYR A 16 -6.85 9.78 0.60
N LEU A 17 -7.21 10.72 -0.29
CA LEU A 17 -6.64 10.80 -1.63
C LEU A 17 -5.19 11.29 -1.55
N LEU A 18 -4.27 10.48 -2.02
CA LEU A 18 -2.85 10.78 -2.03
C LEU A 18 -2.26 10.61 -3.43
N TYR A 19 -1.11 11.23 -3.65
CA TYR A 19 -0.24 10.88 -4.77
C TYR A 19 0.54 9.61 -4.42
N HIS A 20 0.74 8.77 -5.43
CA HIS A 20 1.64 7.61 -5.36
C HIS A 20 2.34 7.43 -6.71
N GLU A 21 3.62 7.10 -6.70
CA GLU A 21 4.45 7.02 -7.91
C GLU A 21 4.00 5.95 -8.90
N GLU A 22 3.37 4.89 -8.44
CA GLU A 22 2.79 3.83 -9.29
C GLU A 22 1.75 4.36 -10.28
N LEU A 23 1.05 5.45 -9.92
CA LEU A 23 0.05 6.06 -10.81
C LEU A 23 0.66 6.50 -12.14
N GLU A 24 1.93 6.91 -12.15
CA GLU A 24 2.60 7.38 -13.36
C GLU A 24 2.83 6.25 -14.36
N SER A 25 3.30 5.09 -13.89
CA SER A 25 3.55 3.94 -14.76
C SER A 25 2.25 3.30 -15.24
N LEU A 26 1.27 3.16 -14.36
CA LEU A 26 -0.05 2.63 -14.68
C LEU A 26 -0.76 3.49 -15.74
N CYS A 27 -0.70 4.83 -15.63
CA CYS A 27 -1.25 5.74 -16.64
C CYS A 27 -0.57 5.58 -18.00
N ARG A 28 0.71 5.29 -18.04
CA ARG A 28 1.47 5.10 -19.29
C ARG A 28 1.19 3.75 -19.95
N ASN A 29 1.09 2.71 -19.14
CA ASN A 29 1.11 1.33 -19.61
C ASN A 29 -0.29 0.74 -19.81
N ILE A 30 -1.32 1.18 -19.06
CA ILE A 30 -2.68 0.66 -19.17
C ILE A 30 -3.46 1.47 -20.20
N LYS A 31 -3.66 0.89 -21.39
CA LYS A 31 -4.43 1.52 -22.47
C LYS A 31 -5.91 1.63 -22.10
N GLY A 32 -6.51 2.77 -22.43
CA GLY A 32 -7.94 3.01 -22.19
C GLY A 32 -8.30 3.41 -20.76
N LEU A 33 -7.32 3.53 -19.88
CA LEU A 33 -7.52 4.03 -18.52
C LEU A 33 -8.02 5.48 -18.57
N GLN A 34 -9.20 5.72 -17.98
CA GLN A 34 -9.81 7.06 -17.94
C GLN A 34 -9.48 7.81 -16.66
N ARG A 35 -9.34 7.08 -15.56
CA ARG A 35 -9.08 7.65 -14.23
C ARG A 35 -8.42 6.60 -13.35
N ILE A 36 -7.42 7.03 -12.58
CA ILE A 36 -6.82 6.24 -11.51
C ILE A 36 -6.61 7.14 -10.28
N ARG A 37 -6.76 6.60 -9.09
CA ARG A 37 -6.58 7.30 -7.82
C ARG A 37 -5.97 6.33 -6.82
N PHE A 38 -5.11 6.87 -5.98
CA PHE A 38 -4.57 6.14 -4.84
C PHE A 38 -5.20 6.66 -3.55
N TRP A 39 -5.69 5.75 -2.74
CA TRP A 39 -6.32 6.03 -1.46
C TRP A 39 -5.61 5.27 -0.35
N MET A 40 -5.39 5.93 0.79
CA MET A 40 -4.79 5.32 1.96
C MET A 40 -5.57 5.71 3.22
N THR A 41 -5.68 4.77 4.15
CA THR A 41 -6.36 4.98 5.43
C THR A 41 -5.36 5.30 6.52
N PHE A 42 -5.76 6.19 7.45
CA PHE A 42 -4.98 6.54 8.62
C PHE A 42 -5.87 6.51 9.84
N SER A 43 -5.38 6.01 10.97
CA SER A 43 -6.12 6.09 12.22
C SER A 43 -6.20 7.54 12.72
N GLU A 44 -7.31 7.91 13.36
CA GLU A 44 -7.48 9.22 13.98
C GLU A 44 -6.32 9.56 14.94
N LYS A 45 -5.87 8.55 15.69
CA LYS A 45 -4.72 8.72 16.59
C LYS A 45 -3.45 9.11 15.84
N TYR A 46 -3.17 8.49 14.68
CA TYR A 46 -2.02 8.84 13.85
C TYR A 46 -2.12 10.28 13.35
N LEU A 47 -3.27 10.66 12.80
CA LEU A 47 -3.50 12.02 12.28
C LEU A 47 -3.39 13.08 13.37
N THR A 48 -3.88 12.80 14.56
CA THR A 48 -3.74 13.69 15.73
C THR A 48 -2.27 13.92 16.08
N HIS A 49 -1.47 12.85 16.18
CA HIS A 49 -0.04 12.99 16.47
C HIS A 49 0.69 13.75 15.37
N LEU A 50 0.42 13.44 14.11
CA LEU A 50 1.02 14.13 12.97
C LEU A 50 0.69 15.63 13.01
N LYS A 51 -0.56 15.98 13.28
CA LYS A 51 -1.02 17.37 13.38
C LYS A 51 -0.32 18.14 14.51
N VAL A 52 -0.13 17.50 15.67
CA VAL A 52 0.61 18.12 16.79
C VAL A 52 2.07 18.36 16.38
N LEU A 53 2.74 17.38 15.80
CA LEU A 53 4.12 17.52 15.34
C LEU A 53 4.29 18.62 14.28
N GLU A 54 3.33 18.72 13.36
CA GLU A 54 3.28 19.80 12.37
C GLU A 54 3.12 21.17 13.04
N ASN A 55 2.14 21.31 13.93
CA ASN A 55 1.84 22.57 14.62
C ASN A 55 3.00 23.10 15.46
N VAL A 56 3.82 22.22 16.04
CA VAL A 56 5.02 22.60 16.80
C VAL A 56 6.27 22.69 15.95
N GLY A 57 6.16 22.55 14.62
CA GLY A 57 7.27 22.70 13.66
C GLY A 57 8.25 21.52 13.60
N MET A 58 7.94 20.38 14.23
CA MET A 58 8.83 19.21 14.24
C MET A 58 8.96 18.52 12.87
N THR A 59 8.03 18.75 11.95
CA THR A 59 8.07 18.22 10.58
C THR A 59 8.76 19.15 9.59
N SER A 60 9.27 20.31 10.04
CA SER A 60 9.95 21.27 9.17
C SER A 60 11.28 20.74 8.65
N ILE A 61 11.50 20.95 7.36
CA ILE A 61 12.79 20.71 6.69
C ILE A 61 13.72 21.91 6.76
N GLU A 62 13.19 23.08 7.15
CA GLU A 62 13.99 24.30 7.27
C GLU A 62 14.89 24.24 8.51
N PRO A 63 16.20 24.50 8.37
CA PRO A 63 17.10 24.48 9.49
C PRO A 63 16.79 25.59 10.50
N ILE A 64 16.87 25.26 11.78
CA ILE A 64 16.79 26.22 12.89
C ILE A 64 18.14 26.31 13.62
N ASN A 65 18.48 27.47 14.19
CA ASN A 65 19.65 27.59 15.03
C ASN A 65 19.32 27.09 16.45
N PHE A 66 19.93 26.01 16.88
CA PHE A 66 19.86 25.50 18.23
C PHE A 66 21.26 25.52 18.86
N LYS A 67 21.47 26.40 19.82
CA LYS A 67 22.75 26.56 20.53
C LYS A 67 23.97 26.71 19.61
N GLY A 68 23.83 27.48 18.52
CA GLY A 68 24.88 27.71 17.56
C GLY A 68 25.05 26.63 16.48
N GLN A 69 24.24 25.60 16.50
CA GLN A 69 24.22 24.54 15.48
C GLN A 69 22.96 24.65 14.62
N GLN A 70 23.11 24.36 13.33
CA GLN A 70 21.97 24.25 12.42
C GLN A 70 21.37 22.85 12.55
N VAL A 71 20.10 22.77 12.91
CA VAL A 71 19.35 21.52 13.10
C VAL A 71 18.10 21.56 12.26
N GLN A 72 17.86 20.52 11.45
CA GLN A 72 16.58 20.33 10.78
C GLN A 72 15.64 19.56 11.74
N PRO A 73 14.48 20.13 12.13
CA PRO A 73 13.59 19.51 13.10
C PRO A 73 13.16 18.10 12.69
N ILE A 74 12.87 17.87 11.41
CA ILE A 74 12.46 16.55 10.91
C ILE A 74 13.53 15.47 11.10
N GLU A 75 14.80 15.81 10.97
CA GLU A 75 15.90 14.86 11.18
C GLU A 75 16.04 14.49 12.66
N PHE A 76 15.81 15.45 13.55
CA PHE A 76 15.75 15.17 14.98
C PHE A 76 14.53 14.29 15.31
N LEU A 77 13.35 14.60 14.75
CA LEU A 77 12.15 13.78 14.92
C LEU A 77 12.41 12.33 14.47
N LYS A 78 13.01 12.13 13.32
CA LYS A 78 13.39 10.78 12.82
C LYS A 78 14.29 10.03 13.82
N ALA A 79 15.24 10.73 14.41
CA ALA A 79 16.18 10.11 15.36
C ALA A 79 15.52 9.66 16.68
N VAL A 80 14.44 10.33 17.10
CA VAL A 80 13.74 9.99 18.36
C VAL A 80 12.53 9.06 18.18
N LEU A 81 12.05 8.91 16.93
CA LEU A 81 10.96 7.97 16.65
C LEU A 81 11.43 6.53 16.85
N PRO A 82 10.56 5.66 17.38
CA PRO A 82 10.89 4.25 17.51
C PRO A 82 11.10 3.62 16.12
N ASP A 83 12.05 2.70 16.05
CA ASP A 83 12.23 1.89 14.84
C ASP A 83 10.90 1.18 14.50
N PRO A 84 10.36 1.33 13.28
CA PRO A 84 9.13 0.67 12.85
C PRO A 84 9.14 -0.85 13.08
N ALA A 85 10.28 -1.51 12.92
CA ALA A 85 10.42 -2.94 13.16
C ALA A 85 10.13 -3.32 14.62
N SER A 86 10.46 -2.43 15.57
CA SER A 86 10.19 -2.64 17.00
C SER A 86 8.70 -2.65 17.35
N LEU A 87 7.85 -2.17 16.46
CA LEU A 87 6.40 -2.12 16.64
C LEU A 87 5.71 -3.43 16.31
N GLY A 88 6.34 -4.30 15.52
CA GLY A 88 5.78 -5.56 15.03
C GLY A 88 5.12 -6.42 16.13
N PRO A 89 5.77 -6.69 17.28
CA PRO A 89 5.21 -7.56 18.31
C PRO A 89 3.89 -7.06 18.91
N ARG A 90 3.65 -5.76 18.87
CA ARG A 90 2.47 -5.11 19.49
C ARG A 90 1.44 -4.59 18.49
N THR A 91 1.75 -4.62 17.19
CA THR A 91 0.82 -4.20 16.15
C THR A 91 -0.30 -5.23 16.03
N ARG A 92 -1.54 -4.75 16.00
CA ARG A 92 -2.75 -5.57 15.91
C ARG A 92 -3.66 -5.02 14.82
N GLY A 93 -4.59 -5.84 14.36
CA GLY A 93 -5.53 -5.52 13.29
C GLY A 93 -5.11 -6.15 11.96
N LYS A 94 -5.78 -5.72 10.90
CA LYS A 94 -5.60 -6.27 9.55
C LYS A 94 -5.38 -5.15 8.56
N THR A 95 -4.64 -5.47 7.49
CA THR A 95 -4.64 -4.66 6.27
C THR A 95 -5.65 -5.23 5.29
N CYS A 96 -6.28 -4.36 4.48
CA CYS A 96 -7.00 -4.71 3.28
C CYS A 96 -6.45 -3.85 2.15
N ILE A 97 -5.82 -4.49 1.17
CA ILE A 97 -5.20 -3.82 0.03
C ILE A 97 -5.87 -4.34 -1.23
N GLY A 98 -6.33 -3.44 -2.09
CA GLY A 98 -7.01 -3.87 -3.31
C GLY A 98 -7.24 -2.75 -4.31
N CYS A 99 -7.85 -3.14 -5.43
CA CYS A 99 -8.22 -2.26 -6.53
C CYS A 99 -9.73 -2.30 -6.74
N ASP A 100 -10.39 -1.14 -6.63
CA ASP A 100 -11.78 -0.93 -7.03
C ASP A 100 -11.77 -0.52 -8.52
N ILE A 101 -12.25 -1.42 -9.36
CA ILE A 101 -12.14 -1.31 -10.82
C ILE A 101 -13.52 -1.16 -11.42
N VAL A 102 -13.74 -0.06 -12.12
CA VAL A 102 -14.95 0.18 -12.93
C VAL A 102 -14.57 0.13 -14.40
N GLY A 103 -15.26 -0.68 -15.16
CA GLY A 103 -14.95 -0.82 -16.59
C GLY A 103 -16.05 -1.53 -17.37
N THR A 104 -15.71 -1.94 -18.58
CA THR A 104 -16.58 -2.72 -19.46
C THR A 104 -15.90 -4.05 -19.78
N LYS A 105 -16.62 -5.16 -19.55
CA LYS A 105 -16.21 -6.50 -19.93
C LYS A 105 -17.34 -7.13 -20.73
N ASP A 106 -17.04 -7.67 -21.92
CA ASP A 106 -18.01 -8.30 -22.83
C ASP A 106 -19.23 -7.40 -23.14
N GLY A 107 -18.98 -6.08 -23.32
CA GLY A 107 -20.00 -5.08 -23.61
C GLY A 107 -20.84 -4.64 -22.40
N GLN A 108 -20.63 -5.21 -21.22
CA GLN A 108 -21.37 -4.89 -20.00
C GLN A 108 -20.51 -4.08 -19.02
N LYS A 109 -21.10 -3.05 -18.41
CA LYS A 109 -20.46 -2.34 -17.33
C LYS A 109 -20.31 -3.25 -16.11
N LYS A 110 -19.13 -3.23 -15.52
CA LYS A 110 -18.83 -3.96 -14.29
C LYS A 110 -18.08 -3.06 -13.30
N ARG A 111 -18.30 -3.32 -12.02
CA ARG A 111 -17.45 -2.81 -10.93
C ARG A 111 -17.06 -3.99 -10.06
N ILE A 112 -15.77 -4.20 -9.88
CA ILE A 112 -15.22 -5.25 -9.04
C ILE A 112 -14.24 -4.67 -8.04
N PHE A 113 -14.12 -5.31 -6.90
CA PHE A 113 -13.02 -5.06 -5.98
C PHE A 113 -12.18 -6.33 -5.87
N ILE A 114 -10.91 -6.23 -6.29
CA ILE A 114 -9.93 -7.29 -6.14
C ILE A 114 -9.01 -6.91 -4.97
N TYR A 115 -8.88 -7.80 -3.99
CA TYR A 115 -8.19 -7.45 -2.75
C TYR A 115 -7.57 -8.65 -2.05
N ASN A 116 -6.63 -8.39 -1.15
CA ASN A 116 -6.18 -9.31 -0.12
C ASN A 116 -6.33 -8.69 1.27
N THR A 117 -6.35 -9.54 2.28
CA THR A 117 -6.30 -9.14 3.69
C THR A 117 -5.14 -9.83 4.39
N CYS A 118 -4.50 -9.14 5.32
CA CYS A 118 -3.35 -9.66 6.03
C CYS A 118 -3.41 -9.26 7.51
N ASP A 119 -3.28 -10.23 8.40
CA ASP A 119 -3.33 -9.99 9.86
C ASP A 119 -1.93 -9.70 10.39
N HIS A 120 -1.76 -8.57 11.10
CA HIS A 120 -0.48 -8.14 11.63
C HIS A 120 0.16 -9.17 12.57
N HIS A 121 -0.66 -9.78 13.44
CA HIS A 121 -0.13 -10.73 14.41
C HIS A 121 0.26 -12.06 13.78
N ALA A 122 -0.56 -12.56 12.84
CA ALA A 122 -0.25 -13.78 12.10
C ALA A 122 1.07 -13.62 11.31
N CYS A 123 1.25 -12.50 10.61
CA CYS A 123 2.51 -12.22 9.92
C CYS A 123 3.70 -12.15 10.87
N TYR A 124 3.51 -11.53 12.04
CA TYR A 124 4.58 -11.45 13.03
C TYR A 124 4.99 -12.83 13.56
N GLN A 125 4.03 -13.73 13.75
CA GLN A 125 4.30 -15.12 14.15
C GLN A 125 5.10 -15.89 13.09
N GLU A 126 4.81 -15.64 11.81
CA GLU A 126 5.43 -16.35 10.69
C GLU A 126 6.84 -15.83 10.37
N VAL A 127 7.00 -14.51 10.24
CA VAL A 127 8.22 -13.89 9.70
C VAL A 127 8.83 -12.80 10.59
N SER A 128 8.37 -12.65 11.83
CA SER A 128 8.81 -11.59 12.77
C SER A 128 8.64 -10.16 12.24
N SER A 129 7.69 -9.97 11.33
CA SER A 129 7.37 -8.69 10.71
C SER A 129 5.87 -8.48 10.61
N GLN A 130 5.43 -7.22 10.65
CA GLN A 130 4.01 -6.89 10.56
C GLN A 130 3.46 -7.01 9.12
N ALA A 131 2.12 -6.98 8.98
CA ALA A 131 1.43 -7.14 7.71
C ALA A 131 1.91 -6.18 6.60
N ILE A 132 2.25 -4.93 6.90
CA ILE A 132 2.75 -3.99 5.89
C ILE A 132 4.07 -4.47 5.28
N SER A 133 5.00 -4.96 6.11
CA SER A 133 6.26 -5.56 5.63
C SER A 133 6.00 -6.85 4.85
N TYR A 134 5.04 -7.66 5.30
CA TYR A 134 4.66 -8.91 4.66
C TYR A 134 4.06 -8.68 3.27
N THR A 135 3.09 -7.77 3.16
CA THR A 135 2.43 -7.43 1.88
C THR A 135 3.36 -6.72 0.89
N THR A 136 4.51 -6.24 1.34
CA THR A 136 5.57 -5.69 0.47
C THR A 136 6.60 -6.76 0.11
N GLY A 137 7.06 -7.52 1.09
CA GLY A 137 8.16 -8.48 0.92
C GLY A 137 7.77 -9.73 0.13
N VAL A 138 6.57 -10.28 0.37
CA VAL A 138 6.08 -11.47 -0.34
C VAL A 138 5.95 -11.23 -1.85
N PRO A 139 5.30 -10.15 -2.34
CA PRO A 139 5.28 -9.84 -3.76
C PRO A 139 6.67 -9.64 -4.38
N ALA A 140 7.57 -8.98 -3.68
CA ALA A 140 8.95 -8.79 -4.15
C ALA A 140 9.69 -10.13 -4.31
N MET A 141 9.54 -11.03 -3.35
CA MET A 141 10.09 -12.39 -3.41
C MET A 141 9.48 -13.19 -4.57
N ILE A 142 8.16 -13.11 -4.78
CA ILE A 142 7.49 -13.78 -5.90
C ILE A 142 8.02 -13.23 -7.23
N GLY A 143 8.20 -11.90 -7.36
CA GLY A 143 8.80 -11.31 -8.55
C GLY A 143 10.20 -11.87 -8.86
N ALA A 144 11.05 -11.99 -7.85
CA ALA A 144 12.34 -12.64 -8.00
C ALA A 144 12.21 -14.13 -8.42
N GLN A 145 11.22 -14.83 -7.89
CA GLN A 145 10.93 -16.23 -8.26
C GLN A 145 10.45 -16.33 -9.71
N MET A 146 9.65 -15.38 -10.23
CA MET A 146 9.25 -15.35 -11.65
C MET A 146 10.47 -15.26 -12.57
N ILE A 147 11.46 -14.45 -12.20
CA ILE A 147 12.71 -14.33 -12.95
C ILE A 147 13.50 -15.65 -12.89
N LEU A 148 13.68 -16.22 -11.71
CA LEU A 148 14.43 -17.47 -11.52
C LEU A 148 13.79 -18.67 -12.24
N LYS A 149 12.46 -18.71 -12.32
CA LYS A 149 11.70 -19.72 -13.06
C LYS A 149 11.71 -19.50 -14.58
N GLY A 150 12.26 -18.39 -15.04
CA GLY A 150 12.30 -18.07 -16.46
C GLY A 150 10.99 -17.56 -17.04
N LEU A 151 10.03 -17.15 -16.20
CA LEU A 151 8.75 -16.62 -16.64
C LEU A 151 8.84 -15.13 -17.03
N TRP A 152 9.78 -14.40 -16.41
CA TRP A 152 10.07 -13.00 -16.69
C TRP A 152 11.55 -12.83 -17.09
N GLN A 153 11.90 -13.28 -18.30
CA GLN A 153 13.30 -13.35 -18.74
C GLN A 153 13.75 -12.17 -19.64
N GLU A 154 12.83 -11.34 -20.10
CA GLU A 154 13.19 -10.23 -20.96
C GLU A 154 14.14 -9.27 -20.27
N PRO A 155 15.30 -8.95 -20.86
CA PRO A 155 16.25 -8.01 -20.29
C PRO A 155 15.67 -6.60 -20.26
N GLY A 156 15.98 -5.85 -19.21
CA GLY A 156 15.54 -4.47 -19.02
C GLY A 156 14.94 -4.19 -17.66
N VAL A 157 14.35 -3.00 -17.52
CA VAL A 157 13.57 -2.58 -16.35
C VAL A 157 12.10 -2.55 -16.76
N TRP A 158 11.29 -3.30 -16.05
CA TRP A 158 9.87 -3.48 -16.36
C TRP A 158 9.01 -3.19 -15.15
N ASN A 159 7.88 -2.54 -15.39
CA ASN A 159 6.85 -2.41 -14.37
C ASN A 159 5.96 -3.65 -14.35
N MET A 160 5.34 -3.94 -13.21
CA MET A 160 4.55 -5.16 -13.01
C MET A 160 3.37 -5.28 -13.97
N GLU A 161 2.71 -4.17 -14.30
CA GLU A 161 1.60 -4.11 -15.24
C GLU A 161 1.98 -4.43 -16.70
N GLN A 162 3.26 -4.58 -16.98
CA GLN A 162 3.78 -4.98 -18.30
C GLN A 162 4.08 -6.48 -18.40
N ARG A 163 3.83 -7.22 -17.32
CA ARG A 163 4.07 -8.66 -17.22
C ARG A 163 2.75 -9.42 -17.23
N ASP A 164 2.83 -10.70 -17.60
CA ASP A 164 1.71 -11.61 -17.40
C ASP A 164 1.46 -11.77 -15.88
N PRO A 165 0.29 -11.38 -15.36
CA PRO A 165 0.00 -11.44 -13.95
C PRO A 165 -0.37 -12.84 -13.46
N ASP A 166 -0.85 -13.74 -14.31
CA ASP A 166 -1.47 -15.00 -13.91
C ASP A 166 -0.56 -15.85 -13.03
N PRO A 167 0.68 -16.19 -13.44
CA PRO A 167 1.56 -17.02 -12.61
C PRO A 167 1.96 -16.30 -11.30
N PHE A 168 2.03 -14.99 -11.31
CA PHE A 168 2.31 -14.20 -10.11
C PHE A 168 1.12 -14.23 -9.12
N MET A 169 -0.09 -14.08 -9.62
CA MET A 169 -1.32 -14.11 -8.83
C MET A 169 -1.56 -15.51 -8.21
N GLU A 170 -1.22 -16.59 -8.93
CA GLU A 170 -1.24 -17.95 -8.38
C GLU A 170 -0.28 -18.12 -7.20
N GLU A 171 0.96 -17.63 -7.34
CA GLU A 171 1.95 -17.69 -6.25
C GLU A 171 1.54 -16.86 -5.03
N LEU A 172 0.86 -15.72 -5.19
CA LEU A 172 0.31 -14.95 -4.07
C LEU A 172 -0.60 -15.80 -3.19
N ASN A 173 -1.50 -16.59 -3.81
CA ASN A 173 -2.38 -17.51 -3.09
C ASN A 173 -1.61 -18.57 -2.29
N LEU A 174 -0.50 -19.07 -2.85
CA LEU A 174 0.34 -20.11 -2.23
C LEU A 174 1.27 -19.56 -1.15
N ARG A 175 1.58 -18.26 -1.19
CA ARG A 175 2.58 -17.62 -0.32
C ARG A 175 1.99 -16.71 0.76
N GLY A 176 0.77 -16.99 1.19
CA GLY A 176 0.16 -16.32 2.34
C GLY A 176 -0.54 -14.99 2.05
N LEU A 177 -0.68 -14.61 0.78
CA LEU A 177 -1.44 -13.45 0.35
C LEU A 177 -2.59 -13.84 -0.61
N PRO A 178 -3.53 -14.69 -0.17
CA PRO A 178 -4.66 -15.07 -1.02
C PRO A 178 -5.47 -13.83 -1.37
N TRP A 179 -5.79 -13.70 -2.64
CA TRP A 179 -6.63 -12.62 -3.13
C TRP A 179 -8.04 -13.09 -3.42
N GLN A 180 -8.98 -12.15 -3.38
CA GLN A 180 -10.39 -12.36 -3.62
C GLN A 180 -10.93 -11.30 -4.57
N VAL A 181 -12.01 -11.63 -5.27
CA VAL A 181 -12.75 -10.70 -6.13
C VAL A 181 -14.20 -10.69 -5.68
N ILE A 182 -14.76 -9.51 -5.49
CA ILE A 182 -16.18 -9.30 -5.25
C ILE A 182 -16.76 -8.36 -6.31
N ASP A 183 -17.98 -8.61 -6.72
CA ASP A 183 -18.76 -7.67 -7.53
C ASP A 183 -19.31 -6.56 -6.63
N LEU A 184 -19.15 -5.32 -7.05
CA LEU A 184 -19.72 -4.17 -6.38
C LEU A 184 -20.86 -3.56 -7.20
N PRO A 185 -21.84 -2.90 -6.56
CA PRO A 185 -22.87 -2.18 -7.28
C PRO A 185 -22.24 -1.05 -8.12
N LEU A 186 -22.75 -0.90 -9.34
CA LEU A 186 -22.48 0.30 -10.12
C LEU A 186 -23.16 1.46 -9.40
N GLU A 187 -22.39 2.47 -9.03
CA GLU A 187 -22.96 3.70 -8.47
C GLU A 187 -23.93 4.32 -9.49
N ALA A 188 -25.07 4.79 -8.99
CA ALA A 188 -26.11 5.43 -9.79
C ALA A 188 -25.65 6.81 -10.33
#